data_f3f3005915c2b241318d7de05faf58fb
#
_entry.id   f3f3005915c2b241318d7de05faf58fb
#
_cell.length_a   1.000
_cell.length_b   1.000
_cell.length_c   1.000
_cell.angle_alpha   90.00
_cell.angle_beta   90.00
_cell.angle_gamma   90.00
#
_symmetry.space_group_name_H-M   'P 1'
#
loop_
_entity.id
_entity.type
_entity.pdbx_description
1 polymer ?
#
loop_
_entity_poly.entity_id
_entity_poly.type
_entity_poly.pdbx_seq_one_letter_code
_entity_poly.pdbx_strand_id
1 'polypeptide(L)'
;MTETSEETRADAVRLTGAGIANRPGEFYRALRREHGPVVPVLLDGDVPAWFVIGYREVNHITSNPRQFARDCRRWNAWDQVPDDWPLMPYVGWTPSVMFAEGEEHQRRAGAIGDALDAVDRTELAVICEELSDRLIDGFAGEGRADLIGRFSHRIPLLVMA
;
A
#
# COMPACT_ATOMS: atom_id res chain seq x y z
N MET A 1 -23.54 -13.23 -16.63
CA MET A 1 -22.47 -12.49 -15.90
C MET A 1 -21.07 -12.74 -16.48
N THR A 2 -20.96 -13.48 -17.56
CA THR A 2 -19.69 -13.81 -18.25
C THR A 2 -19.28 -12.79 -19.32
N GLU A 3 -20.21 -12.09 -19.94
CA GLU A 3 -19.93 -11.10 -21.01
C GLU A 3 -19.15 -9.87 -20.52
N THR A 4 -19.43 -9.38 -19.32
CA THR A 4 -18.73 -8.18 -18.77
C THR A 4 -17.24 -8.43 -18.52
N SER A 5 -16.83 -9.69 -18.28
CA SER A 5 -15.43 -10.05 -18.03
C SER A 5 -14.61 -10.14 -19.32
N GLU A 6 -15.19 -10.55 -20.43
CA GLU A 6 -14.51 -10.64 -21.73
C GLU A 6 -14.36 -9.27 -22.39
N GLU A 7 -15.39 -8.43 -22.36
CA GLU A 7 -15.30 -7.04 -22.85
C GLU A 7 -14.28 -6.22 -22.05
N THR A 8 -14.23 -6.38 -20.73
CA THR A 8 -13.24 -5.71 -19.87
C THR A 8 -11.80 -6.12 -20.21
N ARG A 9 -11.58 -7.35 -20.69
CA ARG A 9 -10.25 -7.82 -21.08
C ARG A 9 -9.78 -7.26 -22.43
N ALA A 10 -10.68 -7.00 -23.38
CA ALA A 10 -10.33 -6.54 -24.72
C ALA A 10 -9.73 -5.13 -24.72
N ASP A 11 -10.19 -4.25 -23.82
CA ASP A 11 -9.74 -2.86 -23.70
C ASP A 11 -8.81 -2.61 -22.50
N ALA A 12 -8.39 -3.68 -21.81
CA ALA A 12 -7.60 -3.55 -20.60
C ALA A 12 -6.13 -3.18 -20.89
N VAL A 13 -5.65 -2.17 -20.18
CA VAL A 13 -4.26 -1.71 -20.25
C VAL A 13 -3.37 -2.65 -19.42
N ARG A 14 -2.30 -3.19 -20.00
CA ARG A 14 -1.31 -3.96 -19.23
C ARG A 14 -0.49 -3.02 -18.34
N LEU A 15 -0.59 -3.22 -17.03
CA LEU A 15 0.25 -2.51 -16.08
C LEU A 15 1.61 -3.22 -15.97
N THR A 16 2.60 -2.74 -16.73
CA THR A 16 3.97 -3.21 -16.61
C THR A 16 4.80 -2.22 -15.80
N GLY A 17 5.66 -2.75 -14.91
CA GLY A 17 6.48 -1.93 -14.00
C GLY A 17 7.35 -0.88 -14.72
N ALA A 18 7.81 -1.15 -15.95
CA ALA A 18 8.68 -0.24 -16.70
C ALA A 18 8.01 1.09 -17.09
N GLY A 19 6.72 1.10 -17.45
CA GLY A 19 5.99 2.32 -17.80
C GLY A 19 5.74 3.22 -16.58
N ILE A 20 5.49 2.60 -15.42
CA ILE A 20 5.22 3.30 -14.16
C ILE A 20 6.51 3.84 -13.55
N ALA A 21 7.60 3.06 -13.57
CA ALA A 21 8.83 3.39 -12.86
C ALA A 21 9.56 4.62 -13.43
N ASN A 22 9.53 4.82 -14.76
CA ASN A 22 10.33 5.87 -15.41
C ASN A 22 9.69 7.26 -15.32
N ARG A 23 8.39 7.39 -15.52
CA ARG A 23 7.67 8.68 -15.52
C ARG A 23 6.23 8.55 -14.99
N PRO A 24 6.03 8.25 -13.71
CA PRO A 24 4.71 7.94 -13.17
C PRO A 24 3.69 9.06 -13.39
N GLY A 25 4.09 10.32 -13.26
CA GLY A 25 3.18 11.46 -13.45
C GLY A 25 2.67 11.62 -14.89
N GLU A 26 3.48 11.32 -15.89
CA GLU A 26 3.07 11.35 -17.30
C GLU A 26 2.17 10.16 -17.61
N PHE A 27 2.54 8.99 -17.13
CA PHE A 27 1.76 7.76 -17.28
C PHE A 27 0.35 7.90 -16.71
N TYR A 28 0.18 8.35 -15.48
CA TYR A 28 -1.14 8.56 -14.87
C TYR A 28 -1.96 9.65 -15.57
N ARG A 29 -1.32 10.70 -16.06
CA ARG A 29 -2.03 11.74 -16.85
C ARG A 29 -2.52 11.22 -18.18
N ALA A 30 -1.75 10.40 -18.88
CA ALA A 30 -2.15 9.76 -20.11
C ALA A 30 -3.34 8.81 -19.87
N LEU A 31 -3.25 7.90 -18.90
CA LEU A 31 -4.33 6.98 -18.56
C LEU A 31 -5.64 7.73 -18.25
N ARG A 32 -5.59 8.78 -17.40
CA ARG A 32 -6.80 9.56 -17.08
C ARG A 32 -7.42 10.24 -18.29
N ARG A 33 -6.60 10.67 -19.24
CA ARG A 33 -7.07 11.35 -20.45
C ARG A 33 -7.71 10.39 -21.44
N GLU A 34 -7.17 9.18 -21.53
CA GLU A 34 -7.59 8.16 -22.51
C GLU A 34 -8.74 7.28 -21.99
N HIS A 35 -8.71 6.91 -20.72
CA HIS A 35 -9.63 5.95 -20.12
C HIS A 35 -10.47 6.50 -18.96
N GLY A 36 -10.23 7.75 -18.53
CA GLY A 36 -10.93 8.32 -17.38
C GLY A 36 -10.33 7.92 -16.02
N PRO A 37 -11.08 8.13 -14.91
CA PRO A 37 -10.57 7.96 -13.56
C PRO A 37 -10.51 6.50 -13.06
N VAL A 38 -11.17 5.58 -13.75
CA VAL A 38 -11.21 4.13 -13.45
C VAL A 38 -10.88 3.38 -14.72
N VAL A 39 -9.79 2.66 -14.73
CA VAL A 39 -9.20 2.03 -15.92
C VAL A 39 -9.22 0.52 -15.78
N PRO A 40 -9.78 -0.22 -16.76
CA PRO A 40 -9.64 -1.66 -16.79
C PRO A 40 -8.17 -2.02 -17.08
N VAL A 41 -7.59 -2.90 -16.28
CA VAL A 41 -6.18 -3.28 -16.41
C VAL A 41 -5.98 -4.77 -16.31
N LEU A 42 -4.86 -5.24 -16.87
CA LEU A 42 -4.31 -6.56 -16.60
C LEU A 42 -3.06 -6.39 -15.75
N LEU A 43 -3.07 -7.01 -14.58
CA LEU A 43 -1.92 -7.14 -13.69
C LEU A 43 -1.04 -8.32 -14.15
N ASP A 44 0.09 -8.53 -13.49
CA ASP A 44 0.97 -9.67 -13.77
C ASP A 44 0.17 -11.00 -13.72
N GLY A 45 0.47 -11.91 -14.64
CA GLY A 45 -0.29 -13.16 -14.78
C GLY A 45 -1.66 -12.99 -15.45
N ASP A 46 -1.88 -11.88 -16.16
CA ASP A 46 -3.13 -11.55 -16.87
C ASP A 46 -4.36 -11.47 -15.95
N VAL A 47 -4.14 -11.15 -14.69
CA VAL A 47 -5.19 -10.99 -13.69
C VAL A 47 -5.94 -9.68 -13.95
N PRO A 48 -7.26 -9.72 -14.25
CA PRO A 48 -8.03 -8.51 -14.54
C PRO A 48 -8.32 -7.73 -13.26
N ALA A 49 -8.17 -6.40 -13.34
CA ALA A 49 -8.43 -5.50 -12.23
C ALA A 49 -8.95 -4.14 -12.72
N TRP A 50 -9.49 -3.35 -11.78
CA TRP A 50 -9.83 -1.96 -12.00
C TRP A 50 -8.79 -1.07 -11.33
N PHE A 51 -8.08 -0.28 -12.12
CA PHE A 51 -7.09 0.66 -11.63
C PHE A 51 -7.73 2.03 -11.40
N VAL A 52 -7.88 2.41 -10.15
CA VAL A 52 -8.54 3.64 -9.75
C VAL A 52 -7.50 4.74 -9.54
N ILE A 53 -7.54 5.76 -10.40
CA ILE A 53 -6.57 6.86 -10.45
C ILE A 53 -7.19 8.25 -10.31
N GLY A 54 -8.51 8.33 -10.15
CA GLY A 54 -9.23 9.55 -9.85
C GLY A 54 -9.32 9.80 -8.35
N TYR A 55 -9.06 11.03 -7.90
CA TYR A 55 -9.11 11.37 -6.47
C TYR A 55 -10.47 11.10 -5.83
N ARG A 56 -11.57 11.47 -6.53
CA ARG A 56 -12.93 11.28 -6.02
C ARG A 56 -13.26 9.81 -5.87
N GLU A 57 -12.87 9.00 -6.84
CA GLU A 57 -13.12 7.57 -6.88
C GLU A 57 -12.31 6.85 -5.80
N VAL A 58 -11.03 7.20 -5.63
CA VAL A 58 -10.20 6.69 -4.53
C VAL A 58 -10.82 7.05 -3.19
N ASN A 59 -11.20 8.33 -2.99
CA ASN A 59 -11.84 8.76 -1.75
C ASN A 59 -13.15 8.01 -1.50
N HIS A 60 -13.97 7.83 -2.54
CA HIS A 60 -15.22 7.07 -2.44
C HIS A 60 -14.98 5.63 -1.99
N ILE A 61 -14.04 4.93 -2.62
CA ILE A 61 -13.69 3.53 -2.29
C ILE A 61 -13.18 3.41 -0.85
N THR A 62 -12.24 4.26 -0.47
CA THR A 62 -11.61 4.18 0.86
C THR A 62 -12.53 4.60 2.01
N SER A 63 -13.56 5.43 1.71
CA SER A 63 -14.54 5.89 2.70
C SER A 63 -15.77 4.97 2.82
N ASN A 64 -15.91 3.95 1.99
CA ASN A 64 -17.08 3.07 1.98
C ASN A 64 -16.73 1.59 2.25
N PRO A 65 -16.29 1.25 3.46
CA PRO A 65 -15.84 -0.11 3.80
C PRO A 65 -16.95 -1.16 3.74
N ARG A 66 -18.23 -0.76 3.75
CA ARG A 66 -19.36 -1.68 3.56
C ARG A 66 -19.47 -2.18 2.11
N GLN A 67 -19.09 -1.36 1.13
CA GLN A 67 -19.16 -1.68 -0.29
C GLN A 67 -17.83 -2.22 -0.80
N PHE A 68 -16.73 -1.67 -0.33
CA PHE A 68 -15.38 -2.03 -0.77
C PHE A 68 -14.58 -2.61 0.39
N ALA A 69 -14.23 -3.87 0.27
CA ALA A 69 -13.50 -4.61 1.28
C ALA A 69 -12.04 -4.83 0.87
N ARG A 70 -11.17 -5.01 1.87
CA ARG A 70 -9.78 -5.42 1.64
C ARG A 70 -9.59 -6.94 1.69
N ASP A 71 -10.58 -7.66 2.13
CA ASP A 71 -10.54 -9.12 2.18
C ASP A 71 -10.65 -9.70 0.76
N CYS A 72 -9.51 -10.11 0.21
CA CYS A 72 -9.43 -10.67 -1.15
C CYS A 72 -10.29 -11.94 -1.33
N ARG A 73 -10.59 -12.67 -0.25
CA ARG A 73 -11.45 -13.88 -0.27
C ARG A 73 -12.89 -13.57 -0.69
N ARG A 74 -13.29 -12.30 -0.62
CA ARG A 74 -14.60 -11.83 -1.09
C ARG A 74 -14.63 -11.53 -2.58
N TRP A 75 -13.48 -11.52 -3.24
CA TRP A 75 -13.41 -11.31 -4.67
C TRP A 75 -13.86 -12.56 -5.42
N ASN A 76 -14.85 -12.41 -6.29
CA ASN A 76 -15.48 -13.49 -7.03
C ASN A 76 -14.58 -14.17 -8.07
N ALA A 77 -13.43 -13.62 -8.38
CA ALA A 77 -12.42 -14.18 -9.27
C ALA A 77 -11.16 -14.64 -8.53
N TRP A 78 -11.17 -14.71 -7.20
CA TRP A 78 -10.02 -15.09 -6.39
C TRP A 78 -9.47 -16.47 -6.74
N ASP A 79 -10.34 -17.42 -7.02
CA ASP A 79 -9.96 -18.79 -7.41
C ASP A 79 -9.25 -18.88 -8.77
N GLN A 80 -9.25 -17.79 -9.56
CA GLN A 80 -8.54 -17.69 -10.83
C GLN A 80 -7.13 -17.09 -10.68
N VAL A 81 -6.77 -16.61 -9.49
CA VAL A 81 -5.46 -16.02 -9.21
C VAL A 81 -4.46 -17.15 -8.99
N PRO A 82 -3.31 -17.15 -9.70
CA PRO A 82 -2.27 -18.16 -9.48
C PRO A 82 -1.71 -18.14 -8.06
N ASP A 83 -1.41 -19.30 -7.50
CA ASP A 83 -0.84 -19.42 -6.14
C ASP A 83 0.53 -18.73 -6.01
N ASP A 84 1.30 -18.68 -7.10
CA ASP A 84 2.62 -18.05 -7.21
C ASP A 84 2.55 -16.61 -7.72
N TRP A 85 1.38 -15.99 -7.67
CA TRP A 85 1.19 -14.63 -8.16
C TRP A 85 2.12 -13.62 -7.46
N PRO A 86 2.90 -12.80 -8.21
CA PRO A 86 3.89 -11.88 -7.62
C PRO A 86 3.29 -10.85 -6.65
N LEU A 87 2.00 -10.54 -6.79
CA LEU A 87 1.31 -9.60 -5.89
C LEU A 87 0.70 -10.28 -4.66
N MET A 88 0.76 -11.62 -4.54
CA MET A 88 0.21 -12.35 -3.39
C MET A 88 0.68 -11.80 -2.03
N PRO A 89 1.96 -11.42 -1.82
CA PRO A 89 2.42 -10.85 -0.55
C PRO A 89 1.73 -9.53 -0.16
N TYR A 90 1.16 -8.80 -1.12
CA TYR A 90 0.53 -7.49 -0.91
C TYR A 90 -0.99 -7.55 -0.83
N VAL A 91 -1.62 -8.51 -1.48
CA VAL A 91 -3.08 -8.63 -1.58
C VAL A 91 -3.64 -9.87 -0.90
N GLY A 92 -2.82 -10.88 -0.67
CA GLY A 92 -3.20 -12.11 0.03
C GLY A 92 -3.67 -11.81 1.45
N TRP A 93 -4.76 -12.44 1.87
CA TRP A 93 -5.30 -12.22 3.20
C TRP A 93 -4.36 -12.71 4.30
N THR A 94 -4.17 -11.87 5.30
CA THR A 94 -3.47 -12.23 6.55
C THR A 94 -4.30 -11.76 7.76
N PRO A 95 -4.18 -12.39 8.93
CA PRO A 95 -4.95 -12.02 10.13
C PRO A 95 -4.39 -10.72 10.77
N SER A 96 -4.47 -9.61 10.05
CA SER A 96 -3.98 -8.29 10.47
C SER A 96 -5.10 -7.25 10.45
N VAL A 97 -4.86 -6.08 11.06
CA VAL A 97 -5.78 -4.94 11.01
C VAL A 97 -6.05 -4.49 9.58
N MET A 98 -5.09 -4.66 8.68
CA MET A 98 -5.20 -4.21 7.28
C MET A 98 -6.28 -4.96 6.50
N PHE A 99 -6.54 -6.23 6.83
CA PHE A 99 -7.51 -7.10 6.15
C PHE A 99 -8.74 -7.41 7.01
N ALA A 100 -8.78 -6.89 8.23
CA ALA A 100 -9.95 -6.98 9.09
C ALA A 100 -11.04 -5.99 8.63
N GLU A 101 -12.31 -6.34 8.87
CA GLU A 101 -13.48 -5.54 8.51
C GLU A 101 -14.41 -5.36 9.70
N GLY A 102 -15.28 -4.35 9.61
CA GLY A 102 -16.34 -4.10 10.58
C GLY A 102 -15.85 -3.98 12.02
N GLU A 103 -16.48 -4.69 12.94
CA GLU A 103 -16.17 -4.66 14.37
C GLU A 103 -14.77 -5.20 14.70
N GLU A 104 -14.30 -6.21 13.94
CA GLU A 104 -12.95 -6.73 14.13
C GLU A 104 -11.89 -5.69 13.79
N HIS A 105 -12.07 -4.96 12.68
CA HIS A 105 -11.19 -3.85 12.34
C HIS A 105 -11.21 -2.78 13.42
N GLN A 106 -12.40 -2.36 13.88
CA GLN A 106 -12.53 -1.36 14.94
C GLN A 106 -11.83 -1.77 16.23
N ARG A 107 -12.00 -3.01 16.64
CA ARG A 107 -11.35 -3.56 17.83
C ARG A 107 -9.82 -3.57 17.70
N ARG A 108 -9.28 -4.02 16.57
CA ARG A 108 -7.83 -4.08 16.33
C ARG A 108 -7.22 -2.69 16.16
N ALA A 109 -7.87 -1.83 15.39
CA ALA A 109 -7.42 -0.45 15.18
C ALA A 109 -7.51 0.37 16.46
N GLY A 110 -8.56 0.17 17.28
CA GLY A 110 -8.69 0.80 18.58
C GLY A 110 -7.55 0.43 19.52
N ALA A 111 -7.21 -0.86 19.64
CA ALA A 111 -6.09 -1.29 20.47
C ALA A 111 -4.73 -0.69 20.04
N ILE A 112 -4.52 -0.54 18.72
CA ILE A 112 -3.32 0.14 18.19
C ILE A 112 -3.37 1.63 18.52
N GLY A 113 -4.54 2.27 18.33
CA GLY A 113 -4.75 3.69 18.65
C GLY A 113 -4.49 3.98 20.12
N ASP A 114 -5.08 3.20 21.02
CA ASP A 114 -4.90 3.35 22.47
C ASP A 114 -3.42 3.22 22.89
N ALA A 115 -2.69 2.28 22.27
CA ALA A 115 -1.26 2.11 22.52
C ALA A 115 -0.44 3.31 22.06
N LEU A 116 -0.76 3.88 20.88
CA LEU A 116 -0.10 5.07 20.35
C LEU A 116 -0.44 6.33 21.15
N ASP A 117 -1.67 6.46 21.61
CA ASP A 117 -2.11 7.59 22.42
C ASP A 117 -1.51 7.59 23.83
N ALA A 118 -1.10 6.42 24.32
CA ALA A 118 -0.40 6.28 25.62
C ALA A 118 1.07 6.71 25.56
N VAL A 119 1.64 6.95 24.38
CA VAL A 119 3.05 7.37 24.24
C VAL A 119 3.23 8.81 24.69
N ASP A 120 4.15 9.05 25.63
CA ASP A 120 4.56 10.41 25.99
C ASP A 120 5.39 11.02 24.86
N ARG A 121 4.85 12.04 24.23
CA ARG A 121 5.49 12.72 23.09
C ARG A 121 6.77 13.45 23.47
N THR A 122 6.90 13.89 24.72
CA THR A 122 8.12 14.56 25.21
C THR A 122 9.23 13.55 25.38
N GLU A 123 8.93 12.41 26.00
CA GLU A 123 9.86 11.30 26.14
C GLU A 123 10.28 10.75 24.78
N LEU A 124 9.31 10.55 23.86
CA LEU A 124 9.58 10.14 22.50
C LEU A 124 10.55 11.07 21.78
N ALA A 125 10.40 12.40 21.93
CA ALA A 125 11.31 13.37 21.33
C ALA A 125 12.73 13.22 21.87
N VAL A 126 12.90 13.06 23.18
CA VAL A 126 14.22 12.83 23.81
C VAL A 126 14.85 11.53 23.29
N ILE A 127 14.11 10.45 23.25
CA ILE A 127 14.58 9.15 22.72
C ILE A 127 15.01 9.30 21.25
N CYS A 128 14.24 10.00 20.42
CA CYS A 128 14.57 10.25 19.01
C CYS A 128 15.88 11.05 18.88
N GLU A 129 16.09 12.06 19.70
CA GLU A 129 17.31 12.87 19.70
C GLU A 129 18.52 12.02 20.10
N GLU A 130 18.46 11.30 21.22
CA GLU A 130 19.55 10.44 21.69
C GLU A 130 19.92 9.33 20.70
N LEU A 131 18.90 8.72 20.05
CA LEU A 131 19.12 7.71 19.02
C LEU A 131 19.76 8.30 17.77
N SER A 132 19.32 9.51 17.39
CA SER A 132 19.89 10.23 16.24
C SER A 132 21.35 10.54 16.46
N ASP A 133 21.71 11.10 17.62
CA ASP A 133 23.08 11.43 17.96
C ASP A 133 23.98 10.19 17.96
N ARG A 134 23.53 9.10 18.58
CA ARG A 134 24.26 7.82 18.57
C ARG A 134 24.50 7.28 17.15
N LEU A 135 23.51 7.36 16.28
CA LEU A 135 23.66 6.88 14.91
C LEU A 135 24.59 7.78 14.10
N ILE A 136 24.52 9.11 14.28
CA ILE A 136 25.40 10.08 13.61
C ILE A 136 26.84 9.88 14.08
N ASP A 137 27.09 9.76 15.36
CA ASP A 137 28.43 9.52 15.94
C ASP A 137 29.08 8.27 15.35
N GLY A 138 28.27 7.25 15.06
CA GLY A 138 28.73 6.01 14.43
C GLY A 138 29.31 6.15 13.02
N PHE A 139 29.10 7.27 12.32
CA PHE A 139 29.64 7.51 10.98
C PHE A 139 30.23 8.92 10.75
N ALA A 140 30.14 9.82 11.73
CA ALA A 140 30.59 11.21 11.57
C ALA A 140 32.07 11.33 11.14
N GLY A 141 32.93 10.43 11.61
CA GLY A 141 34.35 10.41 11.26
C GLY A 141 34.71 9.86 9.88
N GLU A 142 33.74 9.29 9.15
CA GLU A 142 34.00 8.59 7.87
C GLU A 142 33.95 9.54 6.65
N GLY A 143 33.53 10.79 6.82
CA GLY A 143 33.42 11.80 5.75
C GLY A 143 32.29 11.56 4.75
N ARG A 144 31.67 10.38 4.74
CA ARG A 144 30.49 10.01 3.94
C ARG A 144 29.72 8.90 4.62
N ALA A 145 28.40 8.84 4.42
CA ALA A 145 27.57 7.75 4.94
C ALA A 145 26.41 7.42 3.99
N ASP A 146 25.95 6.18 4.00
CA ASP A 146 24.63 5.79 3.51
C ASP A 146 23.58 6.13 4.57
N LEU A 147 22.91 7.28 4.39
CA LEU A 147 21.90 7.75 5.36
C LEU A 147 20.64 6.91 5.38
N ILE A 148 20.32 6.18 4.30
CA ILE A 148 19.14 5.31 4.30
C ILE A 148 19.38 4.11 5.20
N GLY A 149 20.45 3.36 4.96
CA GLY A 149 20.74 2.13 5.69
C GLY A 149 21.24 2.37 7.13
N ARG A 150 22.01 3.44 7.35
CA ARG A 150 22.67 3.70 8.64
C ARG A 150 21.91 4.64 9.57
N PHE A 151 20.91 5.38 9.06
CA PHE A 151 20.17 6.37 9.83
C PHE A 151 18.65 6.22 9.64
N SER A 152 18.11 6.58 8.47
CA SER A 152 16.66 6.75 8.29
C SER A 152 15.84 5.47 8.50
N HIS A 153 16.34 4.30 8.08
CA HIS A 153 15.66 3.01 8.32
C HIS A 153 15.75 2.58 9.79
N ARG A 154 16.78 3.00 10.51
CA ARG A 154 17.04 2.52 11.88
C ARG A 154 16.22 3.28 12.92
N ILE A 155 16.02 4.58 12.75
CA ILE A 155 15.32 5.41 13.75
C ILE A 155 13.92 4.89 14.06
N PRO A 156 13.00 4.69 13.10
CA PRO A 156 11.65 4.22 13.41
C PRO A 156 11.63 2.87 14.13
N LEU A 157 12.53 1.97 13.73
CA LEU A 157 12.61 0.64 14.33
C LEU A 157 13.11 0.67 15.78
N LEU A 158 14.12 1.52 16.06
CA LEU A 158 14.71 1.64 17.39
C LEU A 158 13.82 2.43 18.36
N VAL A 159 13.04 3.38 17.85
CA VAL A 159 12.10 4.16 18.66
C VAL A 159 10.90 3.31 19.08
N MET A 160 10.49 2.34 18.24
CA MET A 160 9.33 1.47 18.53
C MET A 160 9.70 0.19 19.29
N ALA A 161 10.98 -0.06 19.54
CA ALA A 161 11.46 -1.24 20.26
C ALA A 161 11.59 -0.99 21.78
#